data_0e64aa6220a17f12ccc45e4238cc2281
#
_entry.id   0e64aa6220a17f12ccc45e4238cc2281
#
_cell.length_a   1.000
_cell.length_b   1.000
_cell.length_c   1.000
_cell.angle_alpha   90.00
_cell.angle_beta   90.00
_cell.angle_gamma   90.00
#
_symmetry.space_group_name_H-M   'P 1'
#
loop_
_entity.id
_entity.type
_entity.pdbx_description
1 polymer ?
#
loop_
_entity_poly.entity_id
_entity_poly.type
_entity_poly.pdbx_seq_one_letter_code
_entity_poly.pdbx_strand_id
1 'polypeptide(L)'
;LRQAFVLTTMSWITIAFFGALPFYLSNINLNFTDSFFESMSGITTTGSTILISIEASPPGILVWRSLLQWLGGIGVIVMAIAIFPMLSVGGMQLFKAENFENPEKVVPRATSLTRGIFIIYSVLTLIWASLLYFSGMSSFDSILHSMTTIATGGYSTKSGSIGAFNSQLIDWIIILGMIFGSLPFVHYLAMTKGSYRDLIKDSQVRWFLVLLTILVLTIFSLLFLNGTYDWKDSIRYSAFNVTSILTGTGYGTADFGLWGGFAPTILLLCMFIGGCAGSTTCGIRM
;
A
#
# COMPACT_ATOMS: atom_id res chain seq x y z
N LEU A 1 23.80 16.05 -0.47
CA LEU A 1 23.23 14.87 0.19
C LEU A 1 22.49 15.25 1.49
N ARG A 2 23.17 15.91 2.46
CA ARG A 2 22.57 16.33 3.75
C ARG A 2 21.32 17.21 3.59
N GLN A 3 21.36 18.19 2.69
CA GLN A 3 20.22 19.07 2.41
C GLN A 3 19.01 18.33 1.86
N ALA A 4 19.21 17.31 1.04
CA ALA A 4 18.12 16.52 0.47
C ALA A 4 17.41 15.66 1.53
N PHE A 5 18.16 15.05 2.46
CA PHE A 5 17.55 14.33 3.58
C PHE A 5 16.72 15.25 4.48
N VAL A 6 17.29 16.42 4.82
CA VAL A 6 16.57 17.44 5.62
C VAL A 6 15.31 17.90 4.88
N LEU A 7 15.41 18.21 3.58
CA LEU A 7 14.26 18.61 2.78
C LEU A 7 13.16 17.56 2.77
N THR A 8 13.53 16.29 2.54
CA THR A 8 12.57 15.17 2.53
C THR A 8 11.87 15.03 3.87
N THR A 9 12.61 14.99 4.97
CA THR A 9 12.03 14.87 6.31
C THR A 9 11.12 16.03 6.65
N MET A 10 11.56 17.26 6.38
CA MET A 10 10.75 18.46 6.63
C MET A 10 9.49 18.49 5.75
N SER A 11 9.57 18.02 4.51
CA SER A 11 8.39 17.92 3.64
C SER A 11 7.33 17.01 4.23
N TRP A 12 7.69 15.80 4.71
CA TRP A 12 6.76 14.87 5.34
C TRP A 12 6.12 15.48 6.60
N ILE A 13 6.92 16.09 7.48
CA ILE A 13 6.41 16.74 8.69
C ILE A 13 5.46 17.87 8.34
N THR A 14 5.82 18.72 7.37
CA THR A 14 4.99 19.85 6.95
C THR A 14 3.68 19.41 6.34
N ILE A 15 3.69 18.40 5.45
CA ILE A 15 2.47 17.86 4.84
C ILE A 15 1.58 17.24 5.92
N ALA A 16 2.15 16.48 6.86
CA ALA A 16 1.38 15.90 7.96
C ALA A 16 0.79 16.96 8.89
N PHE A 17 1.52 18.05 9.15
CA PHE A 17 1.04 19.18 9.96
C PHE A 17 -0.19 19.84 9.33
N PHE A 18 -0.13 20.21 8.06
CA PHE A 18 -1.28 20.79 7.36
C PHE A 18 -2.39 19.77 7.14
N GLY A 19 -2.04 18.51 6.88
CA GLY A 19 -2.99 17.41 6.76
C GLY A 19 -3.74 17.08 8.05
N ALA A 20 -3.20 17.47 9.22
CA ALA A 20 -3.86 17.32 10.52
C ALA A 20 -5.01 18.33 10.72
N LEU A 21 -4.98 19.48 10.05
CA LEU A 21 -5.96 20.56 10.28
C LEU A 21 -7.41 20.11 10.03
N PRO A 22 -7.77 19.37 8.96
CA PRO A 22 -9.14 18.87 8.79
C PRO A 22 -9.60 17.97 9.94
N PHE A 23 -8.72 17.13 10.49
CA PHE A 23 -9.06 16.29 11.65
C PHE A 23 -9.26 17.12 12.91
N TYR A 24 -8.35 18.06 13.18
CA TYR A 24 -8.40 18.92 14.37
C TYR A 24 -9.61 19.87 14.37
N LEU A 25 -9.95 20.44 13.21
CA LEU A 25 -11.05 21.38 13.06
C LEU A 25 -12.41 20.71 12.87
N SER A 26 -12.45 19.41 12.69
CA SER A 26 -13.71 18.66 12.56
C SER A 26 -14.31 18.29 13.93
N ASN A 27 -15.60 17.97 13.94
CA ASN A 27 -16.34 17.61 15.16
C ASN A 27 -16.10 16.14 15.61
N ILE A 28 -14.91 15.58 15.36
CA ILE A 28 -14.54 14.20 15.78
C ILE A 28 -13.83 14.15 17.13
N ASN A 29 -13.70 15.28 17.82
CA ASN A 29 -13.13 15.41 19.16
C ASN A 29 -11.68 14.88 19.30
N LEU A 30 -10.86 15.01 18.25
CA LEU A 30 -9.44 14.72 18.33
C LEU A 30 -8.66 15.94 18.81
N ASN A 31 -7.70 15.71 19.71
CA ASN A 31 -6.72 16.74 20.03
C ASN A 31 -5.70 16.91 18.87
N PHE A 32 -4.85 17.92 18.94
CA PHE A 32 -3.88 18.19 17.87
C PHE A 32 -2.87 17.05 17.68
N THR A 33 -2.41 16.43 18.76
CA THR A 33 -1.45 15.31 18.71
C THR A 33 -2.05 14.12 17.97
N ASP A 34 -3.28 13.78 18.30
CA ASP A 34 -4.03 12.69 17.67
C ASP A 34 -4.31 13.00 16.20
N SER A 35 -4.70 14.22 15.89
CA SER A 35 -4.92 14.68 14.51
C SER A 35 -3.63 14.63 13.67
N PHE A 36 -2.50 14.99 14.26
CA PHE A 36 -1.19 14.89 13.62
C PHE A 36 -0.77 13.43 13.40
N PHE A 37 -1.01 12.56 14.39
CA PHE A 37 -0.76 11.12 14.25
C PHE A 37 -1.58 10.52 13.10
N GLU A 38 -2.89 10.79 13.05
CA GLU A 38 -3.78 10.28 12.00
C GLU A 38 -3.35 10.78 10.60
N SER A 39 -2.95 12.05 10.51
CA SER A 39 -2.44 12.64 9.27
C SER A 39 -1.10 12.03 8.85
N MET A 40 -0.15 11.90 9.78
CA MET A 40 1.16 11.29 9.52
C MET A 40 0.97 9.83 9.08
N SER A 41 0.17 9.05 9.80
CA SER A 41 -0.17 7.68 9.44
C SER A 41 -0.82 7.59 8.06
N GLY A 42 -1.69 8.54 7.72
CA GLY A 42 -2.29 8.63 6.40
C GLY A 42 -1.25 8.88 5.30
N ILE A 43 -0.49 9.97 5.39
CA ILE A 43 0.43 10.37 4.33
C ILE A 43 1.62 9.42 4.16
N THR A 44 2.06 8.75 5.23
CA THR A 44 3.11 7.73 5.17
C THR A 44 2.60 6.36 4.75
N THR A 45 1.30 6.23 4.45
CA THR A 45 0.64 4.95 4.12
C THR A 45 0.79 3.87 5.20
N THR A 46 0.95 4.28 6.48
CA THR A 46 1.11 3.36 7.60
C THR A 46 -0.20 2.64 7.95
N GLY A 47 -1.33 3.34 7.90
CA GLY A 47 -2.66 2.77 8.13
C GLY A 47 -3.06 2.60 9.59
N SER A 48 -2.21 2.95 10.55
CA SER A 48 -2.58 2.96 11.97
C SER A 48 -3.55 4.09 12.26
N THR A 49 -4.60 3.82 13.04
CA THR A 49 -5.65 4.80 13.36
C THR A 49 -5.92 4.84 14.86
N ILE A 50 -6.26 6.02 15.35
CA ILE A 50 -6.72 6.26 16.72
C ILE A 50 -8.24 6.50 16.78
N LEU A 51 -8.91 6.52 15.62
CA LEU A 51 -10.37 6.64 15.56
C LEU A 51 -11.03 5.38 16.08
N ILE A 52 -11.78 5.50 17.16
CA ILE A 52 -12.47 4.37 17.81
C ILE A 52 -13.71 3.97 17.00
N SER A 53 -14.46 4.94 16.50
CA SER A 53 -15.71 4.74 15.75
C SER A 53 -15.58 5.35 14.35
N ILE A 54 -15.03 4.57 13.42
CA ILE A 54 -14.78 5.03 12.06
C ILE A 54 -16.09 5.34 11.34
N GLU A 55 -17.12 4.50 11.53
CA GLU A 55 -18.44 4.65 10.91
C GLU A 55 -19.19 5.91 11.37
N ALA A 56 -18.90 6.40 12.57
CA ALA A 56 -19.48 7.63 13.11
C ALA A 56 -18.77 8.89 12.61
N SER A 57 -17.64 8.74 11.93
CA SER A 57 -16.87 9.88 11.41
C SER A 57 -17.59 10.52 10.21
N PRO A 58 -17.53 11.86 10.08
CA PRO A 58 -18.09 12.54 8.93
C PRO A 58 -17.52 11.98 7.62
N PRO A 59 -18.33 11.80 6.55
CA PRO A 59 -17.84 11.27 5.27
C PRO A 59 -16.65 12.04 4.68
N GLY A 60 -16.60 13.36 4.87
CA GLY A 60 -15.48 14.19 4.43
C GLY A 60 -14.14 13.82 5.10
N ILE A 61 -14.18 13.38 6.36
CA ILE A 61 -12.97 12.91 7.08
C ILE A 61 -12.52 11.55 6.54
N LEU A 62 -13.45 10.65 6.21
CA LEU A 62 -13.12 9.37 5.60
C LEU A 62 -12.50 9.54 4.21
N VAL A 63 -13.03 10.47 3.41
CA VAL A 63 -12.43 10.86 2.12
C VAL A 63 -11.03 11.43 2.34
N TRP A 64 -10.86 12.32 3.31
CA TRP A 64 -9.57 12.94 3.61
C TRP A 64 -8.51 11.93 4.01
N ARG A 65 -8.85 10.97 4.86
CA ARG A 65 -7.99 9.85 5.25
C ARG A 65 -7.50 9.05 4.02
N SER A 66 -8.43 8.65 3.18
CA SER A 66 -8.13 7.88 1.97
C SER A 66 -7.31 8.69 0.95
N LEU A 67 -7.59 10.00 0.84
CA LEU A 67 -6.84 10.90 -0.03
C LEU A 67 -5.39 11.08 0.46
N LEU A 68 -5.16 11.22 1.76
CA LEU A 68 -3.82 11.28 2.33
C LEU A 68 -3.02 10.02 1.99
N GLN A 69 -3.60 8.83 2.15
CA GLN A 69 -2.93 7.59 1.77
C GLN A 69 -2.67 7.50 0.27
N TRP A 70 -3.63 7.90 -0.55
CA TRP A 70 -3.50 7.87 -2.00
C TRP A 70 -2.37 8.79 -2.49
N LEU A 71 -2.31 10.01 -1.97
CA LEU A 71 -1.23 10.98 -2.26
C LEU A 71 0.12 10.52 -1.69
N GLY A 72 0.11 9.91 -0.49
CA GLY A 72 1.31 9.36 0.14
C GLY A 72 1.92 8.22 -0.67
N GLY A 73 1.10 7.27 -1.14
CA GLY A 73 1.54 6.16 -1.97
C GLY A 73 2.26 6.62 -3.24
N ILE A 74 1.68 7.59 -3.95
CA ILE A 74 2.34 8.16 -5.13
C ILE A 74 3.61 8.96 -4.78
N GLY A 75 3.59 9.67 -3.64
CA GLY A 75 4.75 10.41 -3.14
C GLY A 75 5.94 9.50 -2.89
N VAL A 76 5.72 8.34 -2.28
CA VAL A 76 6.78 7.33 -2.04
C VAL A 76 7.35 6.79 -3.36
N ILE A 77 6.50 6.48 -4.35
CA ILE A 77 6.96 5.98 -5.67
C ILE A 77 7.80 7.05 -6.38
N VAL A 78 7.30 8.28 -6.42
CA VAL A 78 8.01 9.40 -7.08
C VAL A 78 9.34 9.67 -6.39
N MET A 79 9.37 9.64 -5.05
CA MET A 79 10.60 9.79 -4.29
C MET A 79 11.60 8.68 -4.63
N ALA A 80 11.15 7.42 -4.64
CA ALA A 80 12.02 6.29 -4.93
C ALA A 80 12.61 6.33 -6.35
N ILE A 81 11.83 6.75 -7.33
CA ILE A 81 12.22 6.66 -8.74
C ILE A 81 12.88 7.95 -9.24
N ALA A 82 12.44 9.13 -8.78
CA ALA A 82 12.93 10.40 -9.27
C ALA A 82 14.01 11.02 -8.37
N ILE A 83 13.85 10.94 -7.05
CA ILE A 83 14.71 11.67 -6.10
C ILE A 83 15.90 10.83 -5.66
N PHE A 84 15.71 9.57 -5.26
CA PHE A 84 16.82 8.74 -4.75
C PHE A 84 17.94 8.48 -5.76
N PRO A 85 17.69 8.25 -7.05
CA PRO A 85 18.77 8.14 -8.04
C PRO A 85 19.59 9.41 -8.17
N MET A 86 18.98 10.60 -8.05
CA MET A 86 19.70 11.88 -8.08
C MET A 86 20.63 12.07 -6.88
N LEU A 87 20.26 11.49 -5.73
CA LEU A 87 21.03 11.59 -4.48
C LEU A 87 22.15 10.56 -4.37
N SER A 88 22.24 9.61 -5.28
CA SER A 88 23.22 8.50 -5.25
C SER A 88 23.18 7.68 -3.95
N VAL A 89 22.02 7.55 -3.34
CA VAL A 89 21.79 6.84 -2.07
C VAL A 89 21.34 5.41 -2.33
N GLY A 90 22.03 4.46 -1.70
CA GLY A 90 21.66 3.02 -1.69
C GLY A 90 21.70 2.38 -3.06
N GLY A 91 22.21 1.18 -3.22
CA GLY A 91 22.16 0.25 -4.39
C GLY A 91 21.66 0.69 -5.78
N MET A 92 21.08 1.86 -5.93
CA MET A 92 20.57 2.46 -7.16
C MET A 92 21.67 2.95 -8.13
N GLN A 93 22.93 2.71 -7.81
CA GLN A 93 24.04 2.92 -8.76
C GLN A 93 23.89 2.06 -10.03
N LEU A 94 23.19 0.92 -9.92
CA LEU A 94 22.86 0.07 -11.07
C LEU A 94 21.88 0.76 -12.04
N PHE A 95 20.95 1.59 -11.54
CA PHE A 95 20.08 2.41 -12.39
C PHE A 95 20.84 3.56 -13.10
N LYS A 96 21.96 4.02 -12.53
CA LYS A 96 22.83 5.03 -13.16
C LYS A 96 23.61 4.48 -14.34
N ALA A 97 24.10 3.24 -14.26
CA ALA A 97 24.97 2.65 -15.28
C ALA A 97 24.28 2.50 -16.65
N GLU A 98 22.96 2.34 -16.68
CA GLU A 98 22.23 2.13 -17.93
C GLU A 98 21.65 3.40 -18.58
N ASN A 99 21.50 4.53 -17.84
CA ASN A 99 20.57 5.56 -18.29
C ASN A 99 21.01 7.04 -18.13
N PHE A 100 22.19 7.36 -17.58
CA PHE A 100 22.54 8.76 -17.26
C PHE A 100 23.88 9.22 -17.88
N GLU A 101 23.96 9.19 -19.19
CA GLU A 101 25.12 9.79 -19.89
C GLU A 101 25.08 11.34 -19.97
N ASN A 102 23.92 11.97 -19.73
CA ASN A 102 23.77 13.43 -19.82
C ASN A 102 22.94 14.04 -18.69
N PRO A 103 23.53 14.85 -17.78
CA PRO A 103 22.83 15.50 -16.67
C PRO A 103 21.69 16.44 -17.11
N GLU A 104 21.78 17.08 -18.26
CA GLU A 104 20.78 18.01 -18.78
C GLU A 104 19.45 17.35 -19.17
N LYS A 105 19.43 16.03 -19.39
CA LYS A 105 18.24 15.25 -19.74
C LYS A 105 17.54 14.62 -18.53
N VAL A 106 18.10 14.76 -17.34
CA VAL A 106 17.59 14.08 -16.12
C VAL A 106 16.27 14.66 -15.68
N VAL A 107 16.13 15.98 -15.60
CA VAL A 107 14.92 16.65 -15.11
C VAL A 107 13.71 16.43 -16.04
N PRO A 108 13.79 16.63 -17.37
CA PRO A 108 12.67 16.34 -18.26
C PRO A 108 12.24 14.90 -18.25
N ARG A 109 13.20 13.97 -18.09
CA ARG A 109 12.92 12.53 -18.03
C ARG A 109 12.23 12.14 -16.71
N ALA A 110 12.66 12.70 -15.58
CA ALA A 110 12.00 12.50 -14.27
C ALA A 110 10.56 12.98 -14.30
N THR A 111 10.28 14.17 -14.86
CA THR A 111 8.93 14.72 -14.98
C THR A 111 8.04 13.83 -15.87
N SER A 112 8.54 13.35 -16.99
CA SER A 112 7.81 12.45 -17.89
C SER A 112 7.48 11.11 -17.22
N LEU A 113 8.44 10.54 -16.46
CA LEU A 113 8.24 9.31 -15.69
C LEU A 113 7.17 9.51 -14.61
N THR A 114 7.28 10.59 -13.82
CA THR A 114 6.31 10.92 -12.76
C THR A 114 4.90 11.05 -13.32
N ARG A 115 4.73 11.77 -14.44
CA ARG A 115 3.43 11.90 -15.11
C ARG A 115 2.88 10.54 -15.56
N GLY A 116 3.71 9.70 -16.16
CA GLY A 116 3.31 8.37 -16.61
C GLY A 116 2.87 7.48 -15.43
N ILE A 117 3.62 7.50 -14.33
CA ILE A 117 3.28 6.78 -13.11
C ILE A 117 1.98 7.28 -12.50
N PHE A 118 1.78 8.60 -12.44
CA PHE A 118 0.53 9.19 -11.92
C PHE A 118 -0.69 8.72 -12.71
N ILE A 119 -0.59 8.70 -14.04
CA ILE A 119 -1.69 8.23 -14.91
C ILE A 119 -1.98 6.76 -14.64
N ILE A 120 -0.96 5.89 -14.60
CA ILE A 120 -1.12 4.45 -14.34
C ILE A 120 -1.72 4.20 -12.96
N TYR A 121 -1.22 4.89 -11.94
CA TYR A 121 -1.73 4.81 -10.58
C TYR A 121 -3.21 5.19 -10.48
N SER A 122 -3.60 6.28 -11.15
CA SER A 122 -4.99 6.73 -11.23
C SER A 122 -5.87 5.74 -11.98
N VAL A 123 -5.39 5.20 -13.11
CA VAL A 123 -6.12 4.19 -13.89
C VAL A 123 -6.32 2.91 -13.08
N LEU A 124 -5.29 2.42 -12.39
CA LEU A 124 -5.41 1.25 -11.50
C LEU A 124 -6.44 1.52 -10.39
N THR A 125 -6.40 2.70 -9.76
CA THR A 125 -7.38 3.08 -8.74
C THR A 125 -8.80 3.04 -9.29
N LEU A 126 -9.05 3.57 -10.49
CA LEU A 126 -10.37 3.55 -11.13
C LEU A 126 -10.83 2.13 -11.49
N ILE A 127 -9.92 1.28 -11.96
CA ILE A 127 -10.23 -0.13 -12.24
C ILE A 127 -10.67 -0.82 -10.95
N TRP A 128 -9.91 -0.66 -9.85
CA TRP A 128 -10.27 -1.28 -8.57
C TRP A 128 -11.55 -0.70 -7.98
N ALA A 129 -11.79 0.61 -8.10
CA ALA A 129 -13.07 1.21 -7.70
C ALA A 129 -14.25 0.57 -8.43
N SER A 130 -14.11 0.36 -9.73
CA SER A 130 -15.14 -0.30 -10.55
C SER A 130 -15.35 -1.75 -10.12
N LEU A 131 -14.28 -2.53 -9.94
CA LEU A 131 -14.36 -3.93 -9.50
C LEU A 131 -15.03 -4.07 -8.14
N LEU A 132 -14.68 -3.21 -7.17
CA LEU A 132 -15.29 -3.19 -5.84
C LEU A 132 -16.76 -2.77 -5.88
N TYR A 133 -17.10 -1.80 -6.71
CA TYR A 133 -18.50 -1.38 -6.90
C TYR A 133 -19.35 -2.52 -7.47
N PHE A 134 -18.89 -3.20 -8.53
CA PHE A 134 -19.60 -4.33 -9.11
C PHE A 134 -19.62 -5.57 -8.20
N SER A 135 -18.74 -5.66 -7.22
CA SER A 135 -18.76 -6.73 -6.21
C SER A 135 -19.75 -6.48 -5.07
N GLY A 136 -20.48 -5.34 -5.08
CA GLY A 136 -21.53 -5.02 -4.12
C GLY A 136 -21.14 -4.01 -3.04
N MET A 137 -19.96 -3.37 -3.11
CA MET A 137 -19.65 -2.23 -2.26
C MET A 137 -20.47 -1.00 -2.68
N SER A 138 -20.77 -0.11 -1.72
CA SER A 138 -21.29 1.21 -2.05
C SER A 138 -20.33 2.00 -2.93
N SER A 139 -20.79 2.94 -3.73
CA SER A 139 -19.92 3.80 -4.54
C SER A 139 -18.92 4.58 -3.69
N PHE A 140 -19.33 5.00 -2.50
CA PHE A 140 -18.46 5.68 -1.55
C PHE A 140 -17.35 4.74 -1.04
N ASP A 141 -17.71 3.56 -0.53
CA ASP A 141 -16.73 2.61 -0.01
C ASP A 141 -15.79 2.10 -1.10
N SER A 142 -16.29 1.84 -2.31
CA SER A 142 -15.47 1.32 -3.42
C SER A 142 -14.39 2.32 -3.87
N ILE A 143 -14.69 3.62 -3.90
CA ILE A 143 -13.70 4.65 -4.23
C ILE A 143 -12.65 4.75 -3.11
N LEU A 144 -13.06 4.83 -1.85
CA LEU A 144 -12.12 4.99 -0.74
C LEU A 144 -11.22 3.77 -0.59
N HIS A 145 -11.77 2.56 -0.64
CA HIS A 145 -10.99 1.34 -0.54
C HIS A 145 -10.09 1.11 -1.76
N SER A 146 -10.50 1.51 -2.97
CA SER A 146 -9.59 1.43 -4.13
C SER A 146 -8.37 2.34 -3.95
N MET A 147 -8.56 3.56 -3.44
CA MET A 147 -7.48 4.50 -3.16
C MET A 147 -6.49 3.92 -2.14
N THR A 148 -7.01 3.40 -1.03
CA THR A 148 -6.19 2.86 0.07
C THR A 148 -5.59 1.49 -0.23
N THR A 149 -6.21 0.68 -1.12
CA THR A 149 -5.69 -0.60 -1.60
C THR A 149 -4.50 -0.41 -2.54
N ILE A 150 -4.64 0.44 -3.57
CA ILE A 150 -3.55 0.69 -4.54
C ILE A 150 -2.39 1.45 -3.89
N ALA A 151 -2.68 2.29 -2.90
CA ALA A 151 -1.67 2.94 -2.07
C ALA A 151 -1.02 1.97 -1.06
N THR A 152 -1.53 0.76 -0.91
CA THR A 152 -1.15 -0.20 0.16
C THR A 152 -1.14 0.44 1.54
N GLY A 153 -2.17 1.26 1.85
CA GLY A 153 -2.21 2.07 3.06
C GLY A 153 -3.14 1.53 4.16
N GLY A 154 -4.20 0.78 3.80
CA GLY A 154 -5.02 0.00 4.73
C GLY A 154 -6.10 0.75 5.50
N TYR A 155 -6.29 2.04 5.29
CA TYR A 155 -7.44 2.72 5.89
C TYR A 155 -8.76 2.20 5.32
N SER A 156 -9.70 1.93 6.21
CA SER A 156 -11.06 1.49 5.89
C SER A 156 -12.09 2.50 6.36
N THR A 157 -13.28 2.43 5.77
CA THR A 157 -14.50 3.13 6.24
C THR A 157 -15.21 2.38 7.36
N LYS A 158 -14.73 1.17 7.69
CA LYS A 158 -15.30 0.29 8.70
C LYS A 158 -14.29 -0.05 9.79
N SER A 159 -14.71 -0.06 11.05
CA SER A 159 -13.89 -0.46 12.19
C SER A 159 -13.43 -1.92 12.11
N GLY A 160 -14.26 -2.80 11.55
CA GLY A 160 -13.91 -4.20 11.26
C GLY A 160 -13.08 -4.38 9.99
N SER A 161 -12.54 -3.30 9.41
CA SER A 161 -11.77 -3.33 8.17
C SER A 161 -12.53 -4.02 7.02
N ILE A 162 -11.84 -4.76 6.15
CA ILE A 162 -12.47 -5.47 5.03
C ILE A 162 -13.37 -6.61 5.51
N GLY A 163 -13.06 -7.21 6.66
CA GLY A 163 -13.89 -8.25 7.27
C GLY A 163 -15.34 -7.83 7.52
N ALA A 164 -15.59 -6.52 7.74
CA ALA A 164 -16.93 -5.97 7.93
C ALA A 164 -17.86 -6.12 6.71
N PHE A 165 -17.32 -6.25 5.51
CA PHE A 165 -18.12 -6.44 4.29
C PHE A 165 -18.60 -7.88 4.11
N ASN A 166 -17.99 -8.83 4.82
CA ASN A 166 -18.37 -10.24 4.84
C ASN A 166 -18.61 -10.85 3.43
N SER A 167 -17.77 -10.51 2.47
CA SER A 167 -17.86 -10.92 1.06
C SER A 167 -16.54 -11.52 0.56
N GLN A 168 -16.60 -12.80 0.18
CA GLN A 168 -15.44 -13.51 -0.38
C GLN A 168 -14.93 -12.85 -1.66
N LEU A 169 -15.82 -12.34 -2.51
CA LEU A 169 -15.45 -11.69 -3.77
C LEU A 169 -14.66 -10.41 -3.52
N ILE A 170 -15.08 -9.62 -2.55
CA ILE A 170 -14.38 -8.39 -2.14
C ILE A 170 -12.98 -8.73 -1.63
N ASP A 171 -12.86 -9.77 -0.79
CA ASP A 171 -11.56 -10.20 -0.26
C ASP A 171 -10.57 -10.52 -1.38
N TRP A 172 -10.97 -11.31 -2.39
CA TRP A 172 -10.11 -11.67 -3.51
C TRP A 172 -9.74 -10.49 -4.39
N ILE A 173 -10.68 -9.56 -4.64
CA ILE A 173 -10.40 -8.33 -5.41
C ILE A 173 -9.37 -7.46 -4.67
N ILE A 174 -9.50 -7.34 -3.34
CA ILE A 174 -8.56 -6.56 -2.52
C ILE A 174 -7.18 -7.24 -2.48
N ILE A 175 -7.11 -8.57 -2.33
CA ILE A 175 -5.84 -9.32 -2.41
C ILE A 175 -5.11 -8.98 -3.72
N LEU A 176 -5.80 -9.07 -4.86
CA LEU A 176 -5.21 -8.71 -6.14
C LEU A 176 -4.76 -7.25 -6.15
N GLY A 177 -5.56 -6.32 -5.62
CA GLY A 177 -5.20 -4.90 -5.54
C GLY A 177 -3.94 -4.64 -4.73
N MET A 178 -3.81 -5.29 -3.58
CA MET A 178 -2.60 -5.21 -2.75
C MET A 178 -1.36 -5.75 -3.48
N ILE A 179 -1.51 -6.87 -4.19
CA ILE A 179 -0.43 -7.43 -5.02
C ILE A 179 -0.04 -6.44 -6.13
N PHE A 180 -1.00 -5.90 -6.88
CA PHE A 180 -0.73 -4.94 -7.95
C PHE A 180 -0.09 -3.65 -7.43
N GLY A 181 -0.50 -3.12 -6.28
CA GLY A 181 0.16 -2.00 -5.61
C GLY A 181 1.61 -2.30 -5.19
N SER A 182 1.93 -3.58 -4.98
CA SER A 182 3.24 -4.05 -4.51
C SER A 182 4.24 -4.32 -5.63
N LEU A 183 3.82 -4.24 -6.89
CA LEU A 183 4.70 -4.42 -8.05
C LEU A 183 5.34 -3.09 -8.49
N PRO A 184 6.52 -3.11 -9.12
CA PRO A 184 7.21 -1.89 -9.54
C PRO A 184 6.43 -1.12 -10.61
N PHE A 185 6.07 0.14 -10.34
CA PHE A 185 5.28 0.96 -11.26
C PHE A 185 6.00 1.28 -12.58
N VAL A 186 7.33 1.19 -12.61
CA VAL A 186 8.12 1.34 -13.83
C VAL A 186 7.78 0.25 -14.85
N HIS A 187 7.50 -0.97 -14.40
CA HIS A 187 7.10 -2.06 -15.31
C HIS A 187 5.73 -1.84 -15.93
N TYR A 188 4.78 -1.26 -15.19
CA TYR A 188 3.50 -0.87 -15.78
C TYR A 188 3.69 0.18 -16.89
N LEU A 189 4.62 1.12 -16.70
CA LEU A 189 4.98 2.08 -17.74
C LEU A 189 5.64 1.41 -18.96
N ALA A 190 6.47 0.40 -18.74
CA ALA A 190 7.05 -0.39 -19.81
C ALA A 190 5.99 -1.20 -20.57
N MET A 191 4.98 -1.74 -19.86
CA MET A 191 3.85 -2.45 -20.49
C MET A 191 3.05 -1.57 -21.44
N THR A 192 2.84 -0.29 -21.13
CA THR A 192 2.16 0.65 -22.05
C THR A 192 2.95 0.87 -23.34
N LYS A 193 4.25 0.54 -23.36
CA LYS A 193 5.15 0.60 -24.53
C LYS A 193 5.35 -0.77 -25.19
N GLY A 194 4.61 -1.81 -24.77
CA GLY A 194 4.67 -3.15 -25.34
C GLY A 194 5.62 -4.13 -24.66
N SER A 195 6.35 -3.73 -23.60
CA SER A 195 7.32 -4.57 -22.89
C SER A 195 6.73 -5.27 -21.67
N TYR A 196 5.69 -6.10 -21.84
CA TYR A 196 5.09 -6.86 -20.73
C TYR A 196 5.97 -8.00 -20.20
N ARG A 197 6.97 -8.45 -20.97
CA ARG A 197 7.92 -9.48 -20.54
C ARG A 197 8.84 -9.03 -19.40
N ASP A 198 9.09 -7.74 -19.28
CA ASP A 198 9.99 -7.18 -18.27
C ASP A 198 9.44 -7.41 -16.85
N LEU A 199 8.12 -7.27 -16.65
CA LEU A 199 7.48 -7.57 -15.38
C LEU A 199 7.66 -9.04 -14.95
N ILE A 200 7.47 -9.98 -15.88
CA ILE A 200 7.54 -11.43 -15.59
C ILE A 200 8.99 -11.88 -15.37
N LYS A 201 9.95 -11.23 -16.06
CA LYS A 201 11.38 -11.58 -15.97
C LYS A 201 12.08 -10.94 -14.78
N ASP A 202 11.48 -9.91 -14.17
CA ASP A 202 12.04 -9.24 -13.01
C ASP A 202 12.23 -10.22 -11.84
N SER A 203 13.44 -10.28 -11.31
CA SER A 203 13.78 -11.19 -10.21
C SER A 203 13.05 -10.82 -8.92
N GLN A 204 12.87 -9.51 -8.65
CA GLN A 204 12.16 -9.04 -7.45
C GLN A 204 10.69 -9.48 -7.48
N VAL A 205 10.02 -9.31 -8.62
CA VAL A 205 8.62 -9.73 -8.80
C VAL A 205 8.46 -11.23 -8.59
N ARG A 206 9.37 -12.02 -9.18
CA ARG A 206 9.33 -13.49 -9.01
C ARG A 206 9.54 -13.91 -7.56
N TRP A 207 10.57 -13.37 -6.90
CA TRP A 207 10.83 -13.71 -5.50
C TRP A 207 9.72 -13.25 -4.58
N PHE A 208 9.13 -12.07 -4.81
CA PHE A 208 7.97 -11.59 -4.06
C PHE A 208 6.79 -12.55 -4.17
N LEU A 209 6.42 -12.98 -5.39
CA LEU A 209 5.30 -13.90 -5.59
C LEU A 209 5.58 -15.30 -5.02
N VAL A 210 6.81 -15.80 -5.14
CA VAL A 210 7.22 -17.10 -4.56
C VAL A 210 7.14 -17.03 -3.03
N LEU A 211 7.70 -15.99 -2.41
CA LEU A 211 7.64 -15.82 -0.96
C LEU A 211 6.20 -15.67 -0.47
N LEU A 212 5.38 -14.84 -1.13
CA LEU A 212 3.96 -14.68 -0.83
C LEU A 212 3.24 -16.04 -0.86
N THR A 213 3.46 -16.83 -1.91
CA THR A 213 2.84 -18.14 -2.07
C THR A 213 3.27 -19.10 -0.96
N ILE A 214 4.58 -19.16 -0.64
CA ILE A 214 5.09 -20.01 0.45
C ILE A 214 4.46 -19.62 1.79
N LEU A 215 4.41 -18.34 2.11
CA LEU A 215 3.83 -17.84 3.36
C LEU A 215 2.33 -18.13 3.46
N VAL A 216 1.60 -17.90 2.37
CA VAL A 216 0.16 -18.23 2.31
C VAL A 216 -0.07 -19.72 2.55
N LEU A 217 0.69 -20.60 1.88
CA LEU A 217 0.57 -22.05 2.06
C LEU A 217 0.97 -22.47 3.49
N THR A 218 1.96 -21.86 4.07
CA THR A 218 2.39 -22.15 5.46
C THR A 218 1.28 -21.78 6.45
N ILE A 219 0.72 -20.55 6.37
CA ILE A 219 -0.36 -20.15 7.26
C ILE A 219 -1.64 -20.96 6.98
N PHE A 220 -1.97 -21.22 5.71
CA PHE A 220 -3.08 -22.09 5.35
C PHE A 220 -2.96 -23.46 6.02
N SER A 221 -1.78 -24.11 5.93
CA SER A 221 -1.55 -25.41 6.53
C SER A 221 -1.71 -25.38 8.05
N LEU A 222 -1.22 -24.33 8.71
CA LEU A 222 -1.39 -24.16 10.16
C LEU A 222 -2.86 -24.01 10.55
N LEU A 223 -3.62 -23.16 9.85
CA LEU A 223 -5.04 -22.95 10.15
C LEU A 223 -5.90 -24.19 9.92
N PHE A 224 -5.62 -24.90 8.82
CA PHE A 224 -6.37 -26.12 8.46
C PHE A 224 -6.04 -27.27 9.40
N LEU A 225 -4.76 -27.55 9.68
CA LEU A 225 -4.34 -28.66 10.55
C LEU A 225 -4.76 -28.45 12.01
N ASN A 226 -4.79 -27.19 12.47
CA ASN A 226 -5.28 -26.87 13.81
C ASN A 226 -6.82 -26.89 13.91
N GLY A 227 -7.53 -27.08 12.79
CA GLY A 227 -9.00 -27.06 12.78
C GLY A 227 -9.61 -25.70 13.10
N THR A 228 -8.85 -24.59 12.91
CA THR A 228 -9.33 -23.24 13.21
C THR A 228 -10.44 -22.83 12.26
N TYR A 229 -10.33 -23.17 10.98
CA TYR A 229 -11.31 -22.94 9.93
C TYR A 229 -11.40 -24.16 8.99
N ASP A 230 -12.47 -24.22 8.22
CA ASP A 230 -12.58 -25.17 7.11
C ASP A 230 -11.56 -24.81 5.99
N TRP A 231 -11.40 -25.68 5.00
CA TRP A 231 -10.38 -25.50 3.97
C TRP A 231 -10.59 -24.22 3.11
N LYS A 232 -11.85 -23.82 2.87
CA LYS A 232 -12.20 -22.62 2.08
C LYS A 232 -11.84 -21.34 2.82
N ASP A 233 -12.22 -21.28 4.07
CA ASP A 233 -11.95 -20.12 4.92
C ASP A 233 -10.47 -20.05 5.31
N SER A 234 -9.82 -21.20 5.54
CA SER A 234 -8.37 -21.24 5.80
C SER A 234 -7.56 -20.66 4.66
N ILE A 235 -7.88 -21.00 3.38
CA ILE A 235 -7.15 -20.40 2.25
C ILE A 235 -7.47 -18.92 2.05
N ARG A 236 -8.73 -18.53 2.25
CA ARG A 236 -9.16 -17.14 2.13
C ARG A 236 -8.48 -16.22 3.16
N TYR A 237 -8.58 -16.58 4.43
CA TYR A 237 -8.00 -15.77 5.51
C TYR A 237 -6.48 -15.78 5.50
N SER A 238 -5.84 -16.91 5.18
CA SER A 238 -4.38 -16.95 5.02
C SER A 238 -3.92 -16.08 3.85
N ALA A 239 -4.54 -16.21 2.67
CA ALA A 239 -4.19 -15.42 1.51
C ALA A 239 -4.38 -13.91 1.77
N PHE A 240 -5.50 -13.52 2.41
CA PHE A 240 -5.79 -12.12 2.67
C PHE A 240 -4.80 -11.52 3.69
N ASN A 241 -4.71 -12.10 4.88
CA ASN A 241 -3.94 -11.49 5.96
C ASN A 241 -2.43 -11.58 5.70
N VAL A 242 -1.93 -12.67 5.11
CA VAL A 242 -0.51 -12.75 4.69
C VAL A 242 -0.20 -11.69 3.64
N THR A 243 -1.05 -11.53 2.61
CA THR A 243 -0.84 -10.50 1.58
C THR A 243 -0.86 -9.12 2.20
N SER A 244 -1.83 -8.83 3.06
CA SER A 244 -1.99 -7.54 3.74
C SER A 244 -0.76 -7.18 4.57
N ILE A 245 -0.21 -8.13 5.31
CA ILE A 245 0.96 -7.92 6.17
C ILE A 245 2.23 -7.81 5.34
N LEU A 246 2.46 -8.72 4.38
CA LEU A 246 3.65 -8.71 3.54
C LEU A 246 3.75 -7.47 2.66
N THR A 247 2.62 -6.95 2.19
CA THR A 247 2.58 -5.70 1.41
C THR A 247 2.61 -4.44 2.28
N GLY A 248 2.49 -4.60 3.60
CA GLY A 248 2.39 -3.50 4.54
C GLY A 248 1.06 -2.73 4.47
N THR A 249 0.04 -3.30 3.80
CA THR A 249 -1.27 -2.64 3.64
C THR A 249 -2.00 -2.52 4.99
N GLY A 250 -2.05 -3.58 5.79
CA GLY A 250 -2.65 -3.53 7.12
C GLY A 250 -4.17 -3.72 7.17
N TYR A 251 -4.83 -4.13 6.09
CA TYR A 251 -6.22 -4.57 6.15
C TYR A 251 -6.37 -5.89 6.92
N GLY A 252 -7.51 -6.08 7.58
CA GLY A 252 -7.86 -7.32 8.29
C GLY A 252 -9.19 -7.89 7.83
N THR A 253 -9.25 -9.23 7.76
CA THR A 253 -10.50 -9.99 7.56
C THR A 253 -10.78 -10.92 8.74
N ALA A 254 -9.77 -11.18 9.58
CA ALA A 254 -9.87 -11.99 10.78
C ALA A 254 -8.84 -11.52 11.81
N ASP A 255 -9.10 -11.78 13.08
CA ASP A 255 -8.13 -11.54 14.15
C ASP A 255 -7.09 -12.67 14.18
N PHE A 256 -5.96 -12.44 13.53
CA PHE A 256 -4.84 -13.39 13.48
C PHE A 256 -4.13 -13.56 14.83
N GLY A 257 -4.37 -12.70 15.82
CA GLY A 257 -3.90 -12.89 17.19
C GLY A 257 -4.51 -14.13 17.85
N LEU A 258 -5.70 -14.53 17.39
CA LEU A 258 -6.41 -15.71 17.89
C LEU A 258 -6.05 -17.02 17.16
N TRP A 259 -5.21 -16.98 16.11
CA TRP A 259 -4.91 -18.17 15.30
C TRP A 259 -4.04 -19.21 15.99
N GLY A 260 -3.43 -18.85 17.14
CA GLY A 260 -2.63 -19.77 17.95
C GLY A 260 -1.30 -20.21 17.30
N GLY A 261 -0.52 -20.96 18.10
CA GLY A 261 0.73 -21.55 17.62
C GLY A 261 1.74 -20.56 17.06
N PHE A 262 2.37 -20.90 15.93
CA PHE A 262 3.39 -20.09 15.27
C PHE A 262 2.83 -19.03 14.30
N ALA A 263 1.53 -19.03 13.99
CA ALA A 263 0.96 -18.14 12.98
C ALA A 263 1.20 -16.65 13.28
N PRO A 264 0.94 -16.11 14.50
CA PRO A 264 1.23 -14.72 14.81
C PRO A 264 2.73 -14.38 14.73
N THR A 265 3.61 -15.31 15.10
CA THR A 265 5.07 -15.13 15.02
C THR A 265 5.55 -15.03 13.58
N ILE A 266 5.05 -15.89 12.69
CA ILE A 266 5.37 -15.83 11.26
C ILE A 266 4.89 -14.50 10.68
N LEU A 267 3.67 -14.08 10.99
CA LEU A 267 3.12 -12.81 10.53
C LEU A 267 3.92 -11.62 11.06
N LEU A 268 4.38 -11.65 12.30
CA LEU A 268 5.28 -10.63 12.86
C LEU A 268 6.60 -10.53 12.06
N LEU A 269 7.20 -11.67 11.70
CA LEU A 269 8.41 -11.68 10.88
C LEU A 269 8.14 -11.15 9.45
N CYS A 270 6.95 -11.42 8.88
CA CYS A 270 6.55 -10.90 7.58
C CYS A 270 6.44 -9.37 7.56
N MET A 271 6.14 -8.71 8.69
CA MET A 271 6.05 -7.24 8.77
C MET A 271 7.37 -6.53 8.43
N PHE A 272 8.52 -7.19 8.59
CA PHE A 272 9.83 -6.62 8.25
C PHE A 272 10.14 -6.70 6.76
N ILE A 273 9.46 -7.61 6.04
CA ILE A 273 9.67 -7.83 4.60
C ILE A 273 8.64 -6.97 3.85
N GLY A 274 9.09 -6.25 2.84
CA GLY A 274 8.24 -5.43 1.97
C GLY A 274 8.09 -6.03 0.58
N GLY A 275 7.32 -5.33 -0.26
CA GLY A 275 7.20 -5.67 -1.68
C GLY A 275 8.39 -5.20 -2.51
N CYS A 276 8.16 -5.05 -3.82
CA CYS A 276 9.19 -4.70 -4.77
C CYS A 276 9.64 -3.23 -4.65
N ALA A 277 10.89 -2.94 -5.01
CA ALA A 277 11.36 -1.56 -5.11
C ALA A 277 10.60 -0.80 -6.20
N GLY A 278 10.25 0.48 -5.92
CA GLY A 278 9.45 1.30 -6.85
C GLY A 278 7.95 0.97 -6.85
N SER A 279 7.46 0.30 -5.82
CA SER A 279 6.04 0.11 -5.49
C SER A 279 5.60 1.02 -4.35
N THR A 280 4.33 0.93 -3.96
CA THR A 280 3.76 1.67 -2.81
C THR A 280 4.08 1.05 -1.46
N THR A 281 4.57 -0.19 -1.42
CA THR A 281 4.77 -0.98 -0.19
C THR A 281 5.81 -0.40 0.76
N CYS A 282 5.62 -0.66 2.05
CA CYS A 282 6.58 -0.43 3.13
C CYS A 282 7.52 -1.65 3.32
N GLY A 283 8.42 -1.58 4.32
CA GLY A 283 9.30 -2.69 4.71
C GLY A 283 10.63 -2.72 3.96
N ILE A 284 11.42 -3.74 4.28
CA ILE A 284 12.71 -4.00 3.61
C ILE A 284 12.39 -4.57 2.23
N ARG A 285 12.73 -3.82 1.20
CA ARG A 285 12.39 -4.16 -0.19
C ARG A 285 13.26 -5.28 -0.71
N MET A 286 12.66 -6.14 -1.52
CA MET A 286 13.35 -7.23 -2.21
C MET A 286 14.22 -6.71 -3.35
#